data_44a98165a62bcf9707f693225fa305e1
#
_entry.id   44a98165a62bcf9707f693225fa305e1
#
_cell.length_a   1.000
_cell.length_b   1.000
_cell.length_c   1.000
_cell.angle_alpha   90.00
_cell.angle_beta   90.00
_cell.angle_gamma   90.00
#
_symmetry.space_group_name_H-M   'P 1'
#
loop_
_entity.id
_entity.type
_entity.pdbx_description
1 polymer ?
#
loop_
_entity_poly.entity_id
_entity_poly.type
_entity_poly.pdbx_seq_one_letter_code
_entity_poly.pdbx_strand_id
1 'polypeptide(L)'
;MHHELCPPLTEAQVRALRVNDTVTLQGTLFGLRDATLIHLFDRGRQTRFDLRGHAVIHTAPNVKVVEKSEADPAGYAPICIGTTTSDRMERFTRPLMKQCGVRIIIGKGGLRDASLAALRELGGAYLAIIGGTAALETTWVERIDDVDLDDLNPESLWQFRVRDFGPLLVAMDSHGGSLYDIVRGDAQARRAKVLQGLGVKGG
;
A
#
# COMPACT_ATOMS: atom_id res chain seq x y z
N MET A 1 14.36 -11.10 -6.29
CA MET A 1 13.58 -12.35 -6.48
C MET A 1 12.13 -11.98 -6.77
N HIS A 2 11.33 -12.88 -7.44
CA HIS A 2 9.89 -12.65 -7.63
C HIS A 2 9.10 -13.57 -6.69
N HIS A 3 8.04 -13.04 -6.07
CA HIS A 3 7.16 -13.78 -5.16
C HIS A 3 5.70 -13.64 -5.61
N GLU A 4 4.98 -14.76 -5.65
CA GLU A 4 3.53 -14.78 -5.80
C GLU A 4 2.91 -15.02 -4.43
N LEU A 5 2.04 -14.12 -3.98
CA LEU A 5 1.46 -14.14 -2.64
C LEU A 5 -0.08 -14.08 -2.71
N CYS A 6 -0.72 -14.89 -1.90
CA CYS A 6 -2.18 -14.92 -1.76
C CYS A 6 -2.56 -14.67 -0.28
N PRO A 7 -3.00 -13.46 0.10
CA PRO A 7 -3.46 -13.19 1.45
C PRO A 7 -4.66 -14.06 1.88
N PRO A 8 -4.78 -14.38 3.18
CA PRO A 8 -4.00 -13.87 4.31
C PRO A 8 -2.60 -14.50 4.42
N LEU A 9 -1.60 -13.66 4.71
CA LEU A 9 -0.20 -14.03 4.77
C LEU A 9 0.25 -14.27 6.21
N THR A 10 1.16 -15.23 6.38
CA THR A 10 1.90 -15.41 7.63
C THR A 10 3.03 -14.40 7.75
N GLU A 11 3.48 -14.15 8.98
CA GLU A 11 4.65 -13.31 9.22
C GLU A 11 5.90 -13.84 8.54
N ALA A 12 6.09 -15.18 8.52
CA ALA A 12 7.24 -15.81 7.90
C ALA A 12 7.31 -15.55 6.38
N GLN A 13 6.18 -15.58 5.68
CA GLN A 13 6.12 -15.27 4.25
C GLN A 13 6.53 -13.81 3.98
N VAL A 14 6.07 -12.86 4.81
CA VAL A 14 6.43 -11.45 4.63
C VAL A 14 7.87 -11.16 5.04
N ARG A 15 8.39 -11.83 6.08
CA ARG A 15 9.81 -11.73 6.45
C ARG A 15 10.76 -12.37 5.43
N ALA A 16 10.28 -13.17 4.49
CA ALA A 16 11.10 -13.67 3.39
C ALA A 16 11.41 -12.58 2.33
N LEU A 17 10.61 -11.53 2.26
CA LEU A 17 10.79 -10.44 1.30
C LEU A 17 12.01 -9.58 1.62
N ARG A 18 12.69 -9.12 0.57
CA ARG A 18 13.84 -8.20 0.63
C ARG A 18 13.63 -7.02 -0.29
N VAL A 19 14.22 -5.89 0.06
CA VAL A 19 14.29 -4.73 -0.84
C VAL A 19 14.79 -5.15 -2.21
N ASN A 20 14.18 -4.63 -3.26
CA ASN A 20 14.35 -4.98 -4.68
C ASN A 20 13.75 -6.34 -5.11
N ASP A 21 13.12 -7.09 -4.23
CA ASP A 21 12.24 -8.16 -4.68
C ASP A 21 10.98 -7.58 -5.36
N THR A 22 10.30 -8.40 -6.14
CA THR A 22 9.00 -8.08 -6.72
C THR A 22 7.93 -9.02 -6.22
N VAL A 23 6.71 -8.52 -6.08
CA VAL A 23 5.56 -9.27 -5.56
C VAL A 23 4.39 -9.13 -6.51
N THR A 24 3.73 -10.24 -6.81
CA THR A 24 2.40 -10.27 -7.43
C THR A 24 1.40 -10.82 -6.43
N LEU A 25 0.27 -10.13 -6.25
CA LEU A 25 -0.78 -10.52 -5.31
C LEU A 25 -1.98 -11.16 -6.04
N GLN A 26 -2.54 -12.17 -5.39
CA GLN A 26 -3.78 -12.84 -5.81
C GLN A 26 -4.82 -12.75 -4.71
N GLY A 27 -6.11 -12.78 -5.08
CA GLY A 27 -7.20 -12.92 -4.12
C GLY A 27 -7.69 -11.61 -3.53
N THR A 28 -7.63 -11.43 -2.21
CA THR A 28 -8.21 -10.27 -1.53
C THR A 28 -7.18 -9.18 -1.27
N LEU A 29 -7.50 -7.95 -1.68
CA LEU A 29 -6.76 -6.73 -1.39
C LEU A 29 -7.72 -5.69 -0.78
N PHE A 30 -7.33 -5.02 0.30
CA PHE A 30 -8.13 -3.95 0.87
C PHE A 30 -7.63 -2.59 0.42
N GLY A 31 -8.57 -1.69 0.08
CA GLY A 31 -8.29 -0.30 -0.26
C GLY A 31 -8.73 0.64 0.86
N LEU A 32 -7.87 1.53 1.27
CA LEU A 32 -8.15 2.54 2.30
C LEU A 32 -7.21 3.73 2.16
N ARG A 33 -7.59 4.85 2.81
CA ARG A 33 -6.70 6.01 2.92
C ARG A 33 -7.07 6.92 4.10
N ASP A 34 -6.79 8.21 3.99
CA ASP A 34 -6.83 9.19 5.08
C ASP A 34 -8.11 9.12 5.93
N ALA A 35 -9.31 9.25 5.32
CA ALA A 35 -10.55 9.29 6.09
C ALA A 35 -10.83 7.97 6.82
N THR A 36 -10.64 6.83 6.16
CA THR A 36 -10.77 5.51 6.80
C THR A 36 -9.85 5.38 8.00
N LEU A 37 -8.56 5.72 7.85
CA LEU A 37 -7.56 5.60 8.91
C LEU A 37 -7.85 6.54 10.09
N ILE A 38 -8.28 7.78 9.82
CA ILE A 38 -8.72 8.73 10.85
C ILE A 38 -9.93 8.18 11.62
N HIS A 39 -10.92 7.63 10.89
CA HIS A 39 -12.10 7.09 11.54
C HIS A 39 -11.79 5.85 12.39
N LEU A 40 -10.92 4.95 11.91
CA LEU A 40 -10.51 3.77 12.67
C LEU A 40 -9.70 4.14 13.92
N PHE A 41 -8.66 4.98 13.77
CA PHE A 41 -7.65 5.14 14.82
C PHE A 41 -7.79 6.41 15.66
N ASP A 42 -8.32 7.51 15.12
CA ASP A 42 -8.50 8.75 15.88
C ASP A 42 -9.92 8.85 16.46
N ARG A 43 -10.92 8.26 15.77
CA ARG A 43 -12.33 8.31 16.19
C ARG A 43 -12.84 6.99 16.80
N GLY A 44 -12.01 5.95 16.83
CA GLY A 44 -12.33 4.66 17.45
C GLY A 44 -13.44 3.89 16.74
N ARG A 45 -13.73 4.19 15.46
CA ARG A 45 -14.74 3.49 14.68
C ARG A 45 -14.27 2.06 14.36
N GLN A 46 -15.15 1.09 14.46
CA GLN A 46 -14.82 -0.31 14.16
C GLN A 46 -15.12 -0.63 12.70
N THR A 47 -14.33 -1.53 12.12
CA THR A 47 -14.64 -2.17 10.84
C THR A 47 -15.13 -3.59 11.05
N ARG A 48 -16.02 -4.06 10.16
CA ARG A 48 -16.47 -5.45 10.11
C ARG A 48 -15.53 -6.38 9.36
N PHE A 49 -14.52 -5.83 8.67
CA PHE A 49 -13.53 -6.63 7.95
C PHE A 49 -12.40 -7.11 8.86
N ASP A 50 -12.00 -8.36 8.65
CA ASP A 50 -10.76 -8.89 9.23
C ASP A 50 -9.58 -8.64 8.28
N LEU A 51 -8.70 -7.72 8.69
CA LEU A 51 -7.53 -7.34 7.91
C LEU A 51 -6.27 -8.15 8.25
N ARG A 52 -6.36 -9.11 9.18
CA ARG A 52 -5.20 -9.88 9.66
C ARG A 52 -4.57 -10.70 8.53
N GLY A 53 -3.26 -10.51 8.35
CA GLY A 53 -2.50 -11.18 7.30
C GLY A 53 -2.71 -10.60 5.90
N HIS A 54 -3.57 -9.59 5.75
CA HIS A 54 -3.86 -9.03 4.43
C HIS A 54 -2.91 -7.90 4.02
N ALA A 55 -2.95 -7.61 2.72
CA ALA A 55 -2.37 -6.42 2.14
C ALA A 55 -3.42 -5.31 2.06
N VAL A 56 -2.96 -4.06 2.25
CA VAL A 56 -3.76 -2.86 2.00
C VAL A 56 -3.10 -1.99 0.95
N ILE A 57 -3.90 -1.34 0.11
CA ILE A 57 -3.44 -0.33 -0.84
C ILE A 57 -3.99 1.04 -0.43
N HIS A 58 -3.12 2.04 -0.40
CA HIS A 58 -3.52 3.41 -0.16
C HIS A 58 -4.19 3.99 -1.41
N THR A 59 -5.52 3.94 -1.45
CA THR A 59 -6.33 4.36 -2.59
C THR A 59 -7.69 4.93 -2.18
N ALA A 60 -8.27 5.72 -3.06
CA ALA A 60 -9.69 6.01 -3.12
C ALA A 60 -10.12 5.75 -4.57
N PRO A 61 -10.85 4.68 -4.83
CA PRO A 61 -11.24 4.34 -6.19
C PRO A 61 -12.30 5.30 -6.73
N ASN A 62 -12.29 5.54 -8.03
CA ASN A 62 -13.44 6.05 -8.74
C ASN A 62 -14.29 4.85 -9.15
N VAL A 63 -15.54 4.84 -8.74
CA VAL A 63 -16.47 3.74 -8.96
C VAL A 63 -17.78 4.22 -9.59
N LYS A 64 -18.44 3.34 -10.30
CA LYS A 64 -19.80 3.52 -10.75
C LYS A 64 -20.74 2.73 -9.86
N VAL A 65 -21.80 3.36 -9.36
CA VAL A 65 -22.89 2.65 -8.66
C VAL A 65 -23.66 1.82 -9.69
N VAL A 66 -23.83 0.55 -9.40
CA VAL A 66 -24.55 -0.43 -10.24
C VAL A 66 -25.51 -1.26 -9.39
N GLU A 67 -26.43 -1.96 -10.03
CA GLU A 67 -27.24 -2.95 -9.32
C GLU A 67 -26.36 -4.10 -8.81
N LYS A 68 -26.65 -4.57 -7.61
CA LYS A 68 -25.95 -5.73 -7.04
C LYS A 68 -26.20 -6.97 -7.88
N SER A 69 -25.12 -7.66 -8.21
CA SER A 69 -25.14 -8.89 -9.01
C SER A 69 -24.01 -9.81 -8.54
N GLU A 70 -23.90 -10.99 -9.13
CA GLU A 70 -22.76 -11.88 -8.88
C GLU A 70 -21.44 -11.25 -9.35
N ALA A 71 -21.47 -10.47 -10.42
CA ALA A 71 -20.30 -9.74 -10.93
C ALA A 71 -19.96 -8.52 -10.05
N ASP A 72 -20.95 -7.83 -9.50
CA ASP A 72 -20.81 -6.60 -8.72
C ASP A 72 -21.50 -6.72 -7.36
N PRO A 73 -21.02 -7.60 -6.46
CA PRO A 73 -21.73 -7.93 -5.22
C PRO A 73 -21.83 -6.75 -4.24
N ALA A 74 -20.88 -5.83 -4.29
CA ALA A 74 -20.90 -4.60 -3.48
C ALA A 74 -21.88 -3.53 -4.03
N GLY A 75 -22.36 -3.66 -5.27
CA GLY A 75 -23.14 -2.62 -5.96
C GLY A 75 -22.27 -1.51 -6.54
N TYR A 76 -21.00 -1.78 -6.76
CA TYR A 76 -20.01 -0.87 -7.32
C TYR A 76 -19.16 -1.57 -8.38
N ALA A 77 -19.03 -0.95 -9.56
CA ALA A 77 -18.10 -1.37 -10.58
C ALA A 77 -16.87 -0.43 -10.58
N PRO A 78 -15.63 -0.95 -10.61
CA PRO A 78 -14.43 -0.11 -10.62
C PRO A 78 -14.30 0.60 -11.98
N ILE A 79 -14.09 1.93 -11.94
CA ILE A 79 -13.74 2.74 -13.12
C ILE A 79 -12.23 2.94 -13.15
N CYS A 80 -11.67 3.36 -12.03
CA CYS A 80 -10.23 3.59 -11.88
C CYS A 80 -9.84 3.49 -10.41
N ILE A 81 -8.83 2.69 -10.09
CA ILE A 81 -8.18 2.75 -8.79
C ILE A 81 -6.85 3.48 -8.94
N GLY A 82 -6.71 4.59 -8.24
CA GLY A 82 -5.49 5.40 -8.25
C GLY A 82 -4.80 5.35 -6.90
N THR A 83 -3.56 4.86 -6.87
CA THR A 83 -2.78 4.83 -5.63
C THR A 83 -2.46 6.23 -5.16
N THR A 84 -2.75 6.54 -3.89
CA THR A 84 -2.42 7.82 -3.27
C THR A 84 -1.03 7.82 -2.63
N THR A 85 -0.50 9.01 -2.33
CA THR A 85 0.80 9.18 -1.67
C THR A 85 0.72 8.70 -0.22
N SER A 86 1.56 7.74 0.14
CA SER A 86 1.55 7.06 1.44
C SER A 86 2.08 7.90 2.60
N ASP A 87 2.97 8.85 2.34
CA ASP A 87 3.65 9.66 3.35
C ASP A 87 2.70 10.34 4.35
N ARG A 88 1.52 10.79 3.90
CA ARG A 88 0.52 11.39 4.79
C ARG A 88 -0.05 10.42 5.83
N MET A 89 0.01 9.13 5.55
CA MET A 89 -0.53 8.07 6.39
C MET A 89 0.52 7.40 7.27
N GLU A 90 1.74 7.96 7.31
CA GLU A 90 2.88 7.48 8.08
C GLU A 90 2.51 7.09 9.52
N ARG A 91 1.81 7.97 10.24
CA ARG A 91 1.43 7.76 11.64
C ARG A 91 0.49 6.57 11.88
N PHE A 92 -0.18 6.11 10.83
CA PHE A 92 -1.14 5.01 10.90
C PHE A 92 -0.52 3.64 10.60
N THR A 93 0.72 3.58 10.09
CA THR A 93 1.39 2.31 9.78
C THR A 93 1.44 1.36 10.98
N ARG A 94 1.95 1.86 12.11
CA ARG A 94 2.06 1.04 13.33
C ARG A 94 0.71 0.58 13.88
N PRO A 95 -0.31 1.42 14.09
CA PRO A 95 -1.61 0.98 14.56
C PRO A 95 -2.30 0.04 13.56
N LEU A 96 -2.21 0.27 12.27
CA LEU A 96 -2.77 -0.60 11.23
C LEU A 96 -2.17 -2.01 11.29
N MET A 97 -0.86 -2.12 11.44
CA MET A 97 -0.20 -3.41 11.60
C MET A 97 -0.47 -4.07 12.96
N LYS A 98 -0.39 -3.30 14.06
CA LYS A 98 -0.47 -3.84 15.41
C LYS A 98 -1.90 -4.22 15.81
N GLN A 99 -2.90 -3.38 15.47
CA GLN A 99 -4.29 -3.56 15.88
C GLN A 99 -5.10 -4.36 14.86
N CYS A 100 -4.88 -4.11 13.56
CA CYS A 100 -5.60 -4.78 12.49
C CYS A 100 -4.84 -5.97 11.88
N GLY A 101 -3.56 -6.17 12.24
CA GLY A 101 -2.76 -7.31 11.79
C GLY A 101 -2.36 -7.26 10.31
N VAL A 102 -2.46 -6.09 9.66
CA VAL A 102 -2.02 -5.89 8.27
C VAL A 102 -0.54 -6.24 8.14
N ARG A 103 -0.19 -6.91 7.03
CA ARG A 103 1.19 -7.36 6.78
C ARG A 103 1.88 -6.61 5.65
N ILE A 104 1.14 -6.18 4.66
CA ILE A 104 1.68 -5.48 3.49
C ILE A 104 0.92 -4.16 3.30
N ILE A 105 1.67 -3.09 3.06
CA ILE A 105 1.13 -1.79 2.68
C ILE A 105 1.62 -1.48 1.27
N ILE A 106 0.71 -1.13 0.37
CA ILE A 106 0.99 -0.77 -1.01
C ILE A 106 0.70 0.71 -1.20
N GLY A 107 1.61 1.42 -1.85
CA GLY A 107 1.41 2.83 -2.13
C GLY A 107 2.52 3.46 -2.96
N LYS A 108 2.47 4.77 -3.12
CA LYS A 108 3.50 5.55 -3.81
C LYS A 108 4.11 6.60 -2.88
N GLY A 109 5.31 7.08 -3.22
CA GLY A 109 6.00 8.16 -2.49
C GLY A 109 6.70 7.73 -1.21
N GLY A 110 6.57 6.44 -0.84
CA GLY A 110 7.27 5.88 0.32
C GLY A 110 6.62 6.20 1.67
N LEU A 111 7.23 5.64 2.68
CA LEU A 111 7.00 5.89 4.10
C LEU A 111 8.34 6.26 4.74
N ARG A 112 8.32 6.66 6.02
CA ARG A 112 9.49 7.17 6.75
C ARG A 112 9.96 6.20 7.84
N ASP A 113 10.85 6.68 8.69
CA ASP A 113 11.56 5.90 9.71
C ASP A 113 10.63 5.22 10.72
N ALA A 114 9.53 5.89 11.12
CA ALA A 114 8.58 5.31 12.08
C ALA A 114 7.85 4.10 11.48
N SER A 115 7.53 4.16 10.18
CA SER A 115 6.97 3.02 9.45
C SER A 115 8.01 1.91 9.27
N LEU A 116 9.25 2.25 8.90
CA LEU A 116 10.32 1.26 8.77
C LEU A 116 10.54 0.50 10.08
N ALA A 117 10.55 1.22 11.20
CA ALA A 117 10.63 0.61 12.54
C ALA A 117 9.43 -0.31 12.83
N ALA A 118 8.21 0.09 12.44
CA ALA A 118 7.01 -0.73 12.60
C ALA A 118 7.06 -2.00 11.72
N LEU A 119 7.47 -1.88 10.45
CA LEU A 119 7.64 -3.01 9.53
C LEU A 119 8.65 -4.02 10.08
N ARG A 120 9.77 -3.54 10.63
CA ARG A 120 10.80 -4.38 11.24
C ARG A 120 10.30 -5.11 12.48
N GLU A 121 9.67 -4.40 13.39
CA GLU A 121 9.18 -4.95 14.67
C GLU A 121 8.04 -5.97 14.44
N LEU A 122 7.07 -5.61 13.60
CA LEU A 122 5.83 -6.36 13.45
C LEU A 122 5.83 -7.33 12.25
N GLY A 123 6.92 -7.40 11.48
CA GLY A 123 7.03 -8.31 10.34
C GLY A 123 6.15 -7.91 9.18
N GLY A 124 6.40 -6.74 8.60
CA GLY A 124 5.67 -6.23 7.44
C GLY A 124 6.58 -5.80 6.29
N ALA A 125 5.96 -5.42 5.17
CA ALA A 125 6.64 -4.85 4.02
C ALA A 125 5.83 -3.70 3.41
N TYR A 126 6.55 -2.73 2.81
CA TYR A 126 5.96 -1.71 1.96
C TYR A 126 6.30 -1.99 0.51
N LEU A 127 5.27 -2.11 -0.32
CA LEU A 127 5.41 -2.33 -1.75
C LEU A 127 5.12 -1.02 -2.49
N ALA A 128 6.09 -0.59 -3.29
CA ALA A 128 5.93 0.57 -4.13
C ALA A 128 5.21 0.21 -5.43
N ILE A 129 4.24 1.05 -5.79
CA ILE A 129 3.59 1.04 -7.10
C ILE A 129 3.89 2.35 -7.82
N ILE A 130 4.00 2.31 -9.14
CA ILE A 130 4.34 3.48 -9.94
C ILE A 130 3.13 4.42 -10.01
N GLY A 131 3.31 5.68 -9.61
CA GLY A 131 2.27 6.70 -9.75
C GLY A 131 1.91 6.96 -11.22
N GLY A 132 0.64 7.23 -11.49
CA GLY A 132 0.12 7.43 -12.85
C GLY A 132 -0.30 6.16 -13.58
N THR A 133 -0.15 4.98 -12.97
CA THR A 133 -0.53 3.69 -13.55
C THR A 133 -1.96 3.24 -13.19
N ALA A 134 -2.81 4.17 -12.76
CA ALA A 134 -4.17 3.85 -12.29
C ALA A 134 -5.01 3.03 -13.30
N ALA A 135 -4.84 3.29 -14.60
CA ALA A 135 -5.52 2.52 -15.63
C ALA A 135 -5.05 1.06 -15.67
N LEU A 136 -3.74 0.83 -15.50
CA LEU A 136 -3.19 -0.52 -15.42
C LEU A 136 -3.60 -1.21 -14.12
N GLU A 137 -3.47 -0.53 -12.98
CA GLU A 137 -3.89 -1.06 -11.68
C GLU A 137 -5.36 -1.52 -11.69
N THR A 138 -6.22 -0.80 -12.40
CA THR A 138 -7.65 -1.15 -12.54
C THR A 138 -7.84 -2.47 -13.28
N THR A 139 -6.99 -2.81 -14.25
CA THR A 139 -7.08 -4.09 -14.98
C THR A 139 -6.77 -5.31 -14.13
N TRP A 140 -6.11 -5.14 -12.98
CA TRP A 140 -5.81 -6.19 -12.02
C TRP A 140 -6.92 -6.42 -10.99
N VAL A 141 -7.94 -5.54 -10.96
CA VAL A 141 -9.10 -5.67 -10.10
C VAL A 141 -10.21 -6.38 -10.88
N GLU A 142 -10.55 -7.59 -10.45
CA GLU A 142 -11.64 -8.35 -11.07
C GLU A 142 -13.00 -7.75 -10.71
N ARG A 143 -13.17 -7.38 -9.43
CA ARG A 143 -14.41 -6.77 -8.91
C ARG A 143 -14.20 -6.18 -7.51
N ILE A 144 -15.20 -5.45 -7.04
CA ILE A 144 -15.32 -5.02 -5.65
C ILE A 144 -16.22 -6.02 -4.92
N ASP A 145 -15.64 -6.83 -4.03
CA ASP A 145 -16.37 -7.85 -3.30
C ASP A 145 -17.29 -7.23 -2.24
N ASP A 146 -16.83 -6.17 -1.56
CA ASP A 146 -17.58 -5.52 -0.49
C ASP A 146 -17.00 -4.13 -0.15
N VAL A 147 -17.76 -3.34 0.63
CA VAL A 147 -17.37 -2.02 1.13
C VAL A 147 -17.84 -1.83 2.56
N ASP A 148 -16.98 -1.32 3.43
CA ASP A 148 -17.32 -0.91 4.79
C ASP A 148 -17.00 0.57 4.98
N LEU A 149 -17.63 1.22 5.97
CA LEU A 149 -17.53 2.66 6.19
C LEU A 149 -17.98 3.45 4.94
N ASP A 150 -19.06 3.01 4.29
CA ASP A 150 -19.52 3.51 2.99
C ASP A 150 -19.91 5.00 3.04
N ASP A 151 -20.26 5.52 4.21
CA ASP A 151 -20.47 6.94 4.44
C ASP A 151 -19.22 7.81 4.22
N LEU A 152 -18.04 7.22 4.08
CA LEU A 152 -16.79 7.90 3.76
C LEU A 152 -16.46 7.93 2.26
N ASN A 153 -17.32 7.37 1.40
CA ASN A 153 -17.08 7.28 -0.05
C ASN A 153 -16.57 8.63 -0.63
N PRO A 154 -15.47 8.64 -1.44
CA PRO A 154 -14.73 7.49 -1.98
C PRO A 154 -13.63 6.92 -1.06
N GLU A 155 -13.42 7.48 0.14
CA GLU A 155 -12.38 7.05 1.08
C GLU A 155 -12.88 5.96 2.04
N SER A 156 -13.88 5.17 1.64
CA SER A 156 -14.37 3.98 2.35
C SER A 156 -13.31 2.91 2.50
N LEU A 157 -13.59 1.88 3.27
CA LEU A 157 -12.76 0.67 3.32
C LEU A 157 -13.29 -0.32 2.28
N TRP A 158 -12.53 -0.51 1.23
CA TRP A 158 -12.89 -1.31 0.07
C TRP A 158 -12.28 -2.70 0.16
N GLN A 159 -13.02 -3.73 -0.24
CA GLN A 159 -12.52 -5.09 -0.43
C GLN A 159 -12.54 -5.44 -1.91
N PHE A 160 -11.35 -5.51 -2.49
CA PHE A 160 -11.15 -5.86 -3.90
C PHE A 160 -10.83 -7.35 -4.06
N ARG A 161 -11.35 -7.96 -5.12
CA ARG A 161 -10.86 -9.20 -5.70
C ARG A 161 -9.85 -8.84 -6.76
N VAL A 162 -8.62 -9.34 -6.61
CA VAL A 162 -7.53 -9.04 -7.54
C VAL A 162 -6.93 -10.31 -8.14
N ARG A 163 -6.48 -10.18 -9.38
CA ARG A 163 -5.72 -11.20 -10.10
C ARG A 163 -4.48 -10.55 -10.70
N ASP A 164 -3.33 -11.23 -10.52
CA ASP A 164 -2.03 -10.81 -11.04
C ASP A 164 -1.67 -9.36 -10.70
N PHE A 165 -2.05 -8.92 -9.49
CA PHE A 165 -1.85 -7.55 -9.04
C PHE A 165 -0.36 -7.26 -8.81
N GLY A 166 0.32 -6.79 -9.84
CA GLY A 166 1.76 -6.55 -9.85
C GLY A 166 2.38 -6.65 -11.24
N PRO A 167 3.72 -6.74 -11.32
CA PRO A 167 4.65 -6.86 -10.19
C PRO A 167 4.85 -5.54 -9.42
N LEU A 168 4.82 -5.61 -8.08
CA LEU A 168 5.07 -4.52 -7.17
C LEU A 168 6.49 -4.63 -6.59
N LEU A 169 7.18 -3.51 -6.42
CA LEU A 169 8.55 -3.49 -5.91
C LEU A 169 8.55 -3.46 -4.38
N VAL A 170 9.27 -4.37 -3.71
CA VAL A 170 9.55 -4.28 -2.27
C VAL A 170 10.48 -3.11 -2.04
N ALA A 171 9.93 -2.00 -1.54
CA ALA A 171 10.68 -0.77 -1.30
C ALA A 171 11.12 -0.60 0.15
N MET A 172 10.41 -1.22 1.11
CA MET A 172 10.84 -1.31 2.51
C MET A 172 10.51 -2.71 3.04
N ASP A 173 11.44 -3.33 3.76
CA ASP A 173 11.31 -4.70 4.26
C ASP A 173 11.35 -4.79 5.79
N SER A 174 11.04 -5.98 6.32
CA SER A 174 11.05 -6.28 7.75
C SER A 174 12.44 -6.42 8.37
N HIS A 175 13.50 -6.22 7.59
CA HIS A 175 14.89 -6.29 8.05
C HIS A 175 15.52 -4.91 8.24
N GLY A 176 14.75 -3.85 7.96
CA GLY A 176 15.20 -2.48 8.04
C GLY A 176 15.79 -1.97 6.71
N GLY A 177 15.63 -2.72 5.61
CA GLY A 177 15.97 -2.26 4.28
C GLY A 177 14.97 -1.20 3.79
N SER A 178 15.49 -0.12 3.20
CA SER A 178 14.70 0.95 2.58
C SER A 178 15.36 1.41 1.29
N LEU A 179 14.69 1.20 0.17
CA LEU A 179 15.15 1.68 -1.13
C LEU A 179 15.24 3.22 -1.16
N TYR A 180 14.34 3.88 -0.44
CA TYR A 180 14.34 5.35 -0.33
C TYR A 180 15.60 5.88 0.35
N ASP A 181 16.07 5.20 1.41
CA ASP A 181 17.28 5.61 2.13
C ASP A 181 18.54 5.30 1.33
N ILE A 182 18.57 4.16 0.63
CA ILE A 182 19.67 3.82 -0.29
C ILE A 182 19.81 4.92 -1.36
N VAL A 183 18.72 5.26 -2.05
CA VAL A 183 18.73 6.29 -3.12
C VAL A 183 19.07 7.68 -2.56
N ARG A 184 18.55 8.02 -1.39
CA ARG A 184 18.86 9.29 -0.71
C ARG A 184 20.34 9.38 -0.34
N GLY A 185 20.91 8.30 0.21
CA GLY A 185 22.32 8.22 0.54
C GLY A 185 23.22 8.39 -0.69
N ASP A 186 22.91 7.68 -1.76
CA ASP A 186 23.63 7.79 -3.04
C ASP A 186 23.55 9.19 -3.64
N ALA A 187 22.37 9.81 -3.62
CA ALA A 187 22.17 11.17 -4.12
C ALA A 187 22.99 12.18 -3.29
N GLN A 188 22.99 12.05 -1.97
CA GLN A 188 23.76 12.91 -1.08
C GLN A 188 25.27 12.75 -1.28
N ALA A 189 25.76 11.52 -1.47
CA ALA A 189 27.17 11.27 -1.74
C ALA A 189 27.64 11.91 -3.07
N ARG A 190 26.77 11.98 -4.07
CA ARG A 190 27.07 12.56 -5.39
C ARG A 190 26.86 14.08 -5.44
N ARG A 191 26.15 14.67 -4.46
CA ARG A 191 25.72 16.08 -4.49
C ARG A 191 26.84 17.06 -4.74
N ALA A 192 27.96 16.96 -3.99
CA ALA A 192 29.07 17.87 -4.10
C ALA A 192 29.69 17.86 -5.52
N LYS A 193 29.90 16.68 -6.11
CA LYS A 193 30.43 16.52 -7.46
C LYS A 193 29.49 17.10 -8.53
N VAL A 194 28.19 16.89 -8.37
CA VAL A 194 27.18 17.44 -9.32
C VAL A 194 27.14 18.97 -9.25
N LEU A 195 27.11 19.56 -8.04
CA LEU A 195 27.12 21.02 -7.87
C LEU A 195 28.38 21.64 -8.44
N GLN A 196 29.57 21.04 -8.23
CA GLN A 196 30.82 21.48 -8.83
C GLN A 196 30.74 21.45 -10.35
N GLY A 197 30.22 20.38 -10.95
CA GLY A 197 30.05 20.27 -12.42
C GLY A 197 29.08 21.29 -13.01
N LEU A 198 28.11 21.77 -12.20
CA LEU A 198 27.17 22.82 -12.59
C LEU A 198 27.68 24.24 -12.32
N GLY A 199 28.94 24.41 -11.83
CA GLY A 199 29.50 25.70 -11.48
C GLY A 199 28.89 26.39 -10.27
N VAL A 200 28.08 25.64 -9.47
CA VAL A 200 27.47 26.16 -8.25
C VAL A 200 28.47 26.03 -7.11
N LYS A 201 28.86 27.17 -6.53
CA LYS A 201 29.68 27.17 -5.30
C LYS A 201 28.85 26.62 -4.18
N GLY A 202 29.32 25.52 -3.55
CA GLY A 202 28.67 24.95 -2.39
C GLY A 202 28.58 25.97 -1.24
N GLY A 203 27.34 26.19 -0.72
CA GLY A 203 27.14 26.91 0.52
C GLY A 203 27.35 25.98 1.71
#